data_25dd3c0a0384dc6cafb1b69191c96b71
#
_entry.id   25dd3c0a0384dc6cafb1b69191c96b71
#
_cell.length_a   1.000
_cell.length_b   1.000
_cell.length_c   1.000
_cell.angle_alpha   90.00
_cell.angle_beta   90.00
_cell.angle_gamma   90.00
#
_symmetry.space_group_name_H-M   'P 1'
#
loop_
_entity.id
_entity.type
_entity.pdbx_description
1 polymer ?
#
loop_
_entity_poly.entity_id
_entity_poly.type
_entity_poly.pdbx_seq_one_letter_code
_entity_poly.pdbx_strand_id
1 'polypeptide(L)'
;MPRKGYIAKRDVLPDPIYNSKLVTRLINKIMLDGKRGVAQEILYNAFDIIEEKTGRQPMEVFEQALENVMPMLELKARRVGGSNLQVPVEVSKERRLTLGLRWLVNYSRLRNEKVMEERLANEIIDAANGQGASVKKKDDTHRMADANKAFAHYRW
;
A
#
# COMPACT_ATOMS: atom_id res chain seq x y z
N MET A 1 -0.22 25.52 9.48
CA MET A 1 0.55 24.82 8.43
C MET A 1 1.64 25.76 7.91
N PRO A 2 2.91 25.35 7.89
CA PRO A 2 3.97 26.20 7.34
C PRO A 2 3.75 26.38 5.84
N ARG A 3 3.75 27.60 5.39
CA ARG A 3 3.62 27.95 3.94
C ARG A 3 4.96 27.91 3.22
N LYS A 4 6.06 28.07 3.94
CA LYS A 4 7.44 28.05 3.43
C LYS A 4 8.34 27.36 4.45
N GLY A 5 9.36 26.68 3.99
CA GLY A 5 10.36 26.03 4.82
C GLY A 5 10.32 24.49 4.76
N TYR A 6 11.39 23.89 5.24
CA TYR A 6 11.55 22.43 5.33
C TYR A 6 10.76 21.90 6.52
N ILE A 7 9.92 20.89 6.28
CA ILE A 7 9.24 20.14 7.33
C ILE A 7 10.00 18.82 7.50
N ALA A 8 10.61 18.63 8.67
CA ALA A 8 11.29 17.38 8.98
C ALA A 8 10.28 16.22 8.97
N LYS A 9 10.60 15.18 8.20
CA LYS A 9 9.79 13.95 8.19
C LYS A 9 9.99 13.21 9.50
N ARG A 10 8.88 12.87 10.17
CA ARG A 10 8.93 12.00 11.35
C ARG A 10 9.17 10.57 10.90
N ASP A 11 10.24 9.95 11.39
CA ASP A 11 10.48 8.54 11.19
C ASP A 11 9.71 7.71 12.24
N VAL A 12 9.44 6.45 11.91
CA VAL A 12 8.78 5.51 12.81
C VAL A 12 9.81 4.61 13.48
N LEU A 13 9.56 4.23 14.72
CA LEU A 13 10.36 3.22 15.41
C LEU A 13 10.09 1.84 14.78
N PRO A 14 11.09 0.97 14.72
CA PRO A 14 10.89 -0.39 14.24
C PRO A 14 9.94 -1.16 15.17
N ASP A 15 9.27 -2.16 14.62
CA ASP A 15 8.40 -3.05 15.38
C ASP A 15 9.24 -3.93 16.35
N PRO A 16 8.79 -4.14 17.60
CA PRO A 16 9.59 -4.88 18.59
C PRO A 16 9.76 -6.37 18.27
N ILE A 17 8.81 -7.01 17.55
CA ILE A 17 8.87 -8.44 17.21
C ILE A 17 9.68 -8.67 15.93
N TYR A 18 9.34 -7.96 14.86
CA TYR A 18 9.96 -8.12 13.54
C TYR A 18 11.13 -7.17 13.29
N ASN A 19 11.43 -6.26 14.20
CA ASN A 19 12.48 -5.23 14.08
C ASN A 19 12.45 -4.48 12.73
N SER A 20 11.26 -4.25 12.19
CA SER A 20 11.03 -3.67 10.87
C SER A 20 10.19 -2.41 10.94
N LYS A 21 10.68 -1.31 10.34
CA LYS A 21 9.92 -0.08 10.15
C LYS A 21 8.75 -0.26 9.19
N LEU A 22 8.86 -1.23 8.28
CA LEU A 22 7.81 -1.55 7.31
C LEU A 22 6.57 -2.10 8.02
N VAL A 23 6.78 -3.02 8.97
CA VAL A 23 5.73 -3.58 9.83
C VAL A 23 5.04 -2.49 10.63
N THR A 24 5.80 -1.58 11.27
CA THR A 24 5.21 -0.44 11.99
C THR A 24 4.36 0.44 11.08
N ARG A 25 4.80 0.69 9.84
CA ARG A 25 4.02 1.47 8.86
C ARG A 25 2.74 0.75 8.47
N LEU A 26 2.76 -0.58 8.35
CA LEU A 26 1.56 -1.38 8.08
C LEU A 26 0.59 -1.32 9.25
N ILE A 27 1.06 -1.51 10.50
CA ILE A 27 0.25 -1.36 11.71
C ILE A 27 -0.46 0.01 11.75
N ASN A 28 0.29 1.08 11.45
CA ASN A 28 -0.27 2.43 11.39
C ASN A 28 -1.34 2.61 10.28
N LYS A 29 -1.32 1.78 9.24
CA LYS A 29 -2.35 1.78 8.18
C LYS A 29 -3.59 0.95 8.56
N ILE A 30 -3.39 -0.12 9.32
CA ILE A 30 -4.48 -0.96 9.84
C ILE A 30 -5.22 -0.22 10.97
N MET A 31 -4.50 0.55 11.77
CA MET A 31 -5.02 1.22 12.97
C MET A 31 -6.19 2.15 12.63
N LEU A 32 -7.25 2.03 13.41
CA LEU A 32 -8.41 2.93 13.44
C LEU A 32 -8.54 3.52 14.86
N ASP A 33 -9.00 4.76 14.96
CA ASP A 33 -9.30 5.46 16.22
C ASP A 33 -8.16 5.46 17.25
N GLY A 34 -6.91 5.36 16.77
CA GLY A 34 -5.73 5.29 17.65
C GLY A 34 -5.53 3.95 18.38
N LYS A 35 -6.32 2.93 18.06
CA LYS A 35 -6.27 1.59 18.71
C LYS A 35 -5.10 0.77 18.18
N ARG A 36 -3.89 1.16 18.57
CA ARG A 36 -2.65 0.53 18.07
C ARG A 36 -2.50 -0.93 18.51
N GLY A 37 -2.84 -1.26 19.77
CA GLY A 37 -2.74 -2.63 20.27
C GLY A 37 -3.55 -3.62 19.44
N VAL A 38 -4.80 -3.28 19.13
CA VAL A 38 -5.67 -4.09 18.27
C VAL A 38 -5.09 -4.25 16.86
N ALA A 39 -4.52 -3.19 16.29
CA ALA A 39 -3.90 -3.27 14.97
C ALA A 39 -2.64 -4.15 14.96
N GLN A 40 -1.87 -4.16 16.04
CA GLN A 40 -0.71 -5.05 16.21
C GLN A 40 -1.16 -6.51 16.30
N GLU A 41 -2.15 -6.82 17.12
CA GLU A 41 -2.72 -8.16 17.26
C GLU A 41 -3.24 -8.69 15.93
N ILE A 42 -4.02 -7.90 15.18
CA ILE A 42 -4.49 -8.25 13.85
C ILE A 42 -3.33 -8.61 12.92
N LEU A 43 -2.26 -7.81 12.92
CA LEU A 43 -1.13 -8.06 12.03
C LEU A 43 -0.35 -9.31 12.43
N TYR A 44 -0.09 -9.50 13.71
CA TYR A 44 0.66 -10.67 14.18
C TYR A 44 -0.09 -11.96 13.89
N ASN A 45 -1.38 -12.01 14.21
CA ASN A 45 -2.23 -13.15 13.89
C ASN A 45 -2.32 -13.40 12.37
N ALA A 46 -2.36 -12.33 11.56
CA ALA A 46 -2.32 -12.47 10.11
C ALA A 46 -0.99 -13.08 9.62
N PHE A 47 0.11 -12.73 10.24
CA PHE A 47 1.42 -13.30 9.91
C PHE A 47 1.53 -14.77 10.30
N ASP A 48 0.98 -15.16 11.45
CA ASP A 48 0.89 -16.56 11.87
C ASP A 48 0.07 -17.38 10.85
N ILE A 49 -1.07 -16.85 10.39
CA ILE A 49 -1.89 -17.48 9.33
C ILE A 49 -1.11 -17.62 8.02
N ILE A 50 -0.30 -16.62 7.64
CA ILE A 50 0.52 -16.69 6.42
C ILE A 50 1.56 -17.81 6.55
N GLU A 51 2.22 -17.93 7.70
CA GLU A 51 3.20 -18.99 7.97
C GLU A 51 2.57 -20.36 7.91
N GLU A 52 1.41 -20.57 8.57
CA GLU A 52 0.66 -21.82 8.52
C GLU A 52 0.24 -22.23 7.10
N LYS A 53 -0.24 -21.27 6.29
CA LYS A 53 -0.74 -21.56 4.94
C LYS A 53 0.36 -21.73 3.90
N THR A 54 1.43 -20.99 4.01
CA THR A 54 2.49 -20.93 2.97
C THR A 54 3.74 -21.73 3.34
N GLY A 55 3.96 -21.99 4.63
CA GLY A 55 5.20 -22.59 5.13
C GLY A 55 6.43 -21.71 4.93
N ARG A 56 6.26 -20.42 4.57
CA ARG A 56 7.32 -19.45 4.34
C ARG A 56 7.33 -18.40 5.44
N GLN A 57 8.47 -17.73 5.61
CA GLN A 57 8.55 -16.61 6.54
C GLN A 57 7.57 -15.50 6.16
N PRO A 58 6.71 -15.03 7.09
CA PRO A 58 5.69 -14.02 6.81
C PRO A 58 6.24 -12.72 6.24
N MET A 59 7.43 -12.32 6.71
CA MET A 59 8.10 -11.11 6.24
C MET A 59 8.46 -11.17 4.76
N GLU A 60 8.99 -12.31 4.29
CA GLU A 60 9.32 -12.50 2.87
C GLU A 60 8.09 -12.44 1.98
N VAL A 61 7.00 -13.10 2.41
CA VAL A 61 5.73 -13.09 1.68
C VAL A 61 5.15 -11.67 1.64
N PHE A 62 5.24 -10.94 2.74
CA PHE A 62 4.77 -9.56 2.82
C PHE A 62 5.60 -8.60 1.94
N GLU A 63 6.92 -8.70 1.95
CA GLU A 63 7.79 -7.89 1.10
C GLU A 63 7.54 -8.16 -0.38
N GLN A 64 7.42 -9.42 -0.75
CA GLN A 64 7.05 -9.82 -2.13
C GLN A 64 5.69 -9.27 -2.54
N ALA A 65 4.67 -9.39 -1.66
CA ALA A 65 3.35 -8.84 -1.90
C ALA A 65 3.40 -7.32 -2.12
N LEU A 66 4.16 -6.63 -1.28
CA LEU A 66 4.30 -5.18 -1.36
C LEU A 66 4.98 -4.74 -2.66
N GLU A 67 6.03 -5.43 -3.11
CA GLU A 67 6.68 -5.16 -4.41
C GLU A 67 5.69 -5.32 -5.56
N ASN A 68 4.85 -6.36 -5.53
CA ASN A 68 3.84 -6.62 -6.54
C ASN A 68 2.73 -5.56 -6.57
N VAL A 69 2.44 -4.92 -5.44
CA VAL A 69 1.36 -3.91 -5.31
C VAL A 69 1.85 -2.48 -5.52
N MET A 70 3.12 -2.19 -5.27
CA MET A 70 3.66 -0.84 -5.39
C MET A 70 3.61 -0.32 -6.84
N PRO A 71 2.92 0.82 -7.10
CA PRO A 71 2.83 1.38 -8.45
C PRO A 71 4.09 2.19 -8.82
N MET A 72 4.45 2.20 -10.10
CA MET A 72 5.48 3.08 -10.65
C MET A 72 4.93 4.43 -11.10
N LEU A 73 3.67 4.47 -11.52
CA LEU A 73 2.98 5.64 -12.04
C LEU A 73 1.71 5.93 -11.21
N GLU A 74 1.39 7.19 -11.05
CA GLU A 74 0.08 7.64 -10.56
C GLU A 74 -0.47 8.73 -11.48
N LEU A 75 -1.78 8.93 -11.47
CA LEU A 75 -2.44 9.99 -12.22
C LEU A 75 -2.68 11.18 -11.30
N LYS A 76 -2.26 12.37 -11.75
CA LYS A 76 -2.59 13.64 -11.10
C LYS A 76 -3.47 14.48 -11.99
N ALA A 77 -4.59 14.96 -11.43
CA ALA A 77 -5.45 15.88 -12.14
C ALA A 77 -4.79 17.26 -12.27
N ARG A 78 -4.72 17.78 -13.49
CA ARG A 78 -4.26 19.14 -13.80
C ARG A 78 -5.33 19.86 -14.61
N ARG A 79 -5.62 21.11 -14.22
CA ARG A 79 -6.56 21.95 -14.95
C ARG A 79 -5.83 22.72 -16.03
N VAL A 80 -6.21 22.52 -17.28
CA VAL A 80 -5.66 23.22 -18.44
C VAL A 80 -6.80 23.70 -19.30
N GLY A 81 -6.87 25.03 -19.57
CA GLY A 81 -7.88 25.63 -20.44
C GLY A 81 -9.35 25.33 -20.03
N GLY A 82 -9.61 25.18 -18.71
CA GLY A 82 -10.95 24.84 -18.21
C GLY A 82 -11.26 23.34 -18.12
N SER A 83 -10.46 22.47 -18.74
CA SER A 83 -10.59 21.00 -18.66
C SER A 83 -9.66 20.41 -17.61
N ASN A 84 -10.12 19.33 -16.95
CA ASN A 84 -9.30 18.56 -16.03
C ASN A 84 -8.64 17.39 -16.77
N LEU A 85 -7.33 17.46 -16.92
CA LEU A 85 -6.54 16.40 -17.55
C LEU A 85 -5.95 15.50 -16.48
N GLN A 86 -5.94 14.18 -16.74
CA GLN A 86 -5.27 13.19 -15.92
C GLN A 86 -3.84 13.01 -16.45
N VAL A 87 -2.85 13.54 -15.71
CA VAL A 87 -1.44 13.51 -16.11
C VAL A 87 -0.72 12.37 -15.41
N PRO A 88 -0.12 11.42 -16.14
CA PRO A 88 0.70 10.37 -15.55
C PRO A 88 2.02 10.93 -15.01
N VAL A 89 2.33 10.60 -13.76
CA VAL A 89 3.52 11.07 -13.07
C VAL A 89 4.21 9.88 -12.39
N GLU A 90 5.54 9.85 -12.47
CA GLU A 90 6.36 8.88 -11.74
C GLU A 90 6.21 9.06 -10.22
N VAL A 91 6.12 7.94 -9.52
CA VAL A 91 5.91 7.94 -8.07
C VAL A 91 7.23 7.78 -7.34
N SER A 92 7.54 8.68 -6.40
CA SER A 92 8.72 8.57 -5.54
C SER A 92 8.70 7.30 -4.68
N LYS A 93 9.87 6.79 -4.28
CA LYS A 93 9.99 5.53 -3.49
C LYS A 93 9.10 5.53 -2.23
N GLU A 94 9.09 6.63 -1.48
CA GLU A 94 8.26 6.74 -0.27
C GLU A 94 6.75 6.76 -0.57
N ARG A 95 6.36 7.40 -1.66
CA ARG A 95 4.97 7.44 -2.10
C ARG A 95 4.51 6.08 -2.60
N ARG A 96 5.35 5.35 -3.35
CA ARG A 96 5.10 3.98 -3.79
C ARG A 96 4.79 3.07 -2.61
N LEU A 97 5.65 3.11 -1.58
CA LEU A 97 5.46 2.36 -0.34
C LEU A 97 4.14 2.73 0.35
N THR A 98 3.84 4.02 0.45
CA THR A 98 2.60 4.49 1.09
C THR A 98 1.36 4.03 0.34
N LEU A 99 1.40 4.04 -1.00
CA LEU A 99 0.29 3.57 -1.83
C LEU A 99 0.13 2.05 -1.74
N GLY A 100 1.22 1.29 -1.81
CA GLY A 100 1.20 -0.16 -1.66
C GLY A 100 0.57 -0.61 -0.34
N LEU A 101 1.04 -0.07 0.78
CA LEU A 101 0.47 -0.35 2.10
C LEU A 101 -1.00 0.05 2.22
N ARG A 102 -1.38 1.20 1.67
CA ARG A 102 -2.77 1.66 1.68
C ARG A 102 -3.67 0.72 0.87
N TRP A 103 -3.24 0.30 -0.30
CA TRP A 103 -4.04 -0.58 -1.14
C TRP A 103 -4.18 -1.97 -0.53
N LEU A 104 -3.11 -2.57 -0.01
CA LEU A 104 -3.19 -3.84 0.71
C LEU A 104 -4.24 -3.80 1.83
N VAL A 105 -4.20 -2.79 2.70
CA VAL A 105 -5.15 -2.69 3.81
C VAL A 105 -6.57 -2.39 3.33
N ASN A 106 -6.74 -1.50 2.35
CA ASN A 106 -8.08 -1.15 1.88
C ASN A 106 -8.76 -2.32 1.18
N TYR A 107 -8.03 -3.07 0.36
CA TYR A 107 -8.61 -4.22 -0.35
C TYR A 107 -8.76 -5.44 0.54
N SER A 108 -7.93 -5.63 1.58
CA SER A 108 -8.18 -6.64 2.60
C SER A 108 -9.50 -6.39 3.33
N ARG A 109 -9.85 -5.13 3.63
CA ARG A 109 -11.14 -4.79 4.27
C ARG A 109 -12.36 -5.10 3.41
N LEU A 110 -12.21 -5.14 2.09
CA LEU A 110 -13.30 -5.42 1.14
C LEU A 110 -13.50 -6.92 0.88
N ARG A 111 -12.67 -7.79 1.46
CA ARG A 111 -12.80 -9.25 1.33
C ARG A 111 -14.00 -9.76 2.12
N ASN A 112 -14.46 -10.97 1.77
CA ASN A 112 -15.68 -11.56 2.32
C ASN A 112 -15.46 -12.40 3.59
N GLU A 113 -14.21 -12.64 3.99
CA GLU A 113 -13.90 -13.36 5.22
C GLU A 113 -14.44 -12.59 6.44
N LYS A 114 -14.76 -13.31 7.53
CA LYS A 114 -15.37 -12.69 8.72
C LYS A 114 -14.38 -11.86 9.53
N VAL A 115 -13.17 -12.37 9.69
CA VAL A 115 -12.15 -11.81 10.59
C VAL A 115 -11.13 -11.00 9.78
N MET A 116 -10.71 -9.84 10.30
CA MET A 116 -9.77 -8.96 9.61
C MET A 116 -8.39 -9.59 9.42
N GLU A 117 -7.97 -10.45 10.34
CA GLU A 117 -6.71 -11.18 10.30
C GLU A 117 -6.64 -12.11 9.07
N GLU A 118 -7.72 -12.87 8.84
CA GLU A 118 -7.84 -13.73 7.66
C GLU A 118 -7.90 -12.93 6.36
N ARG A 119 -8.64 -11.82 6.36
CA ARG A 119 -8.72 -10.90 5.20
C ARG A 119 -7.35 -10.38 4.82
N LEU A 120 -6.59 -9.93 5.81
CA LEU A 120 -5.25 -9.38 5.60
C LEU A 120 -4.28 -10.47 5.14
N ALA A 121 -4.28 -11.62 5.80
CA ALA A 121 -3.41 -12.75 5.44
C ALA A 121 -3.67 -13.22 4.00
N ASN A 122 -4.93 -13.45 3.64
CA ASN A 122 -5.28 -13.91 2.29
C ASN A 122 -4.95 -12.87 1.22
N GLU A 123 -5.18 -11.57 1.48
CA GLU A 123 -4.81 -10.52 0.53
C GLU A 123 -3.29 -10.43 0.33
N ILE A 124 -2.49 -10.59 1.39
CA ILE A 124 -1.02 -10.62 1.30
C ILE A 124 -0.56 -11.84 0.50
N ILE A 125 -1.13 -13.03 0.75
CA ILE A 125 -0.79 -14.26 0.01
C ILE A 125 -1.14 -14.12 -1.47
N ASP A 126 -2.35 -13.64 -1.79
CA ASP A 126 -2.78 -13.42 -3.18
C ASP A 126 -1.88 -12.39 -3.88
N ALA A 127 -1.55 -11.29 -3.20
CA ALA A 127 -0.68 -10.26 -3.73
C ALA A 127 0.76 -10.76 -3.96
N ALA A 128 1.29 -11.61 -3.08
CA ALA A 128 2.60 -12.23 -3.26
C ALA A 128 2.64 -13.13 -4.52
N ASN A 129 1.50 -13.77 -4.83
CA ASN A 129 1.33 -14.58 -6.04
C ASN A 129 0.97 -13.73 -7.29
N GLY A 130 0.99 -12.41 -7.20
CA GLY A 130 0.63 -11.52 -8.30
C GLY A 130 -0.87 -11.46 -8.61
N GLN A 131 -1.71 -11.85 -7.65
CA GLN A 131 -3.17 -11.87 -7.75
C GLN A 131 -3.79 -10.94 -6.70
N GLY A 132 -5.11 -10.91 -6.65
CA GLY A 132 -5.84 -10.13 -5.66
C GLY A 132 -6.22 -8.72 -6.13
N ALA A 133 -7.09 -8.09 -5.33
CA ALA A 133 -7.68 -6.79 -5.68
C ALA A 133 -6.67 -5.63 -5.57
N SER A 134 -5.69 -5.74 -4.69
CA SER A 134 -4.61 -4.76 -4.54
C SER A 134 -3.68 -4.73 -5.77
N VAL A 135 -3.31 -5.88 -6.32
CA VAL A 135 -2.53 -5.98 -7.56
C VAL A 135 -3.34 -5.48 -8.74
N LYS A 136 -4.61 -5.88 -8.84
CA LYS A 136 -5.53 -5.36 -9.87
C LYS A 136 -5.60 -3.83 -9.83
N LYS A 137 -5.64 -3.21 -8.65
CA LYS A 137 -5.64 -1.75 -8.51
C LYS A 137 -4.37 -1.11 -9.10
N LYS A 138 -3.20 -1.73 -8.88
CA LYS A 138 -1.96 -1.28 -9.51
C LYS A 138 -2.07 -1.35 -11.03
N ASP A 139 -2.52 -2.48 -11.56
CA ASP A 139 -2.61 -2.70 -13.00
C ASP A 139 -3.63 -1.75 -13.66
N ASP A 140 -4.77 -1.52 -13.03
CA ASP A 140 -5.76 -0.53 -13.49
C ASP A 140 -5.18 0.90 -13.48
N THR A 141 -4.39 1.24 -12.45
CA THR A 141 -3.72 2.54 -12.38
C THR A 141 -2.68 2.70 -13.49
N HIS A 142 -1.88 1.68 -13.77
CA HIS A 142 -0.91 1.68 -14.86
C HIS A 142 -1.62 1.74 -16.23
N ARG A 143 -2.70 0.98 -16.43
CA ARG A 143 -3.51 1.03 -17.66
C ARG A 143 -4.09 2.42 -17.91
N MET A 144 -4.60 3.07 -16.85
CA MET A 144 -5.09 4.45 -16.97
C MET A 144 -3.94 5.43 -17.26
N ALA A 145 -2.75 5.22 -16.69
CA ALA A 145 -1.58 6.04 -16.97
C ALA A 145 -1.13 5.90 -18.43
N ASP A 146 -1.14 4.68 -18.97
CA ASP A 146 -0.80 4.42 -20.38
C ASP A 146 -1.83 5.04 -21.32
N ALA A 147 -3.12 4.94 -21.02
CA ALA A 147 -4.19 5.60 -21.80
C ALA A 147 -4.05 7.12 -21.83
N ASN A 148 -3.51 7.72 -20.77
CA ASN A 148 -3.29 9.17 -20.66
C ASN A 148 -1.86 9.60 -21.01
N LYS A 149 -1.04 8.72 -21.60
CA LYS A 149 0.36 8.97 -21.92
C LYS A 149 0.57 10.20 -22.80
N ALA A 150 -0.38 10.52 -23.67
CA ALA A 150 -0.35 11.72 -24.50
C ALA A 150 -0.26 13.02 -23.68
N PHE A 151 -0.74 13.04 -22.44
CA PHE A 151 -0.72 14.20 -21.55
C PHE A 151 0.53 14.25 -20.64
N ALA A 152 1.48 13.34 -20.79
CA ALA A 152 2.68 13.29 -19.96
C ALA A 152 3.54 14.58 -20.04
N HIS A 153 3.50 15.30 -21.15
CA HIS A 153 4.21 16.56 -21.32
C HIS A 153 3.65 17.71 -20.46
N TYR A 154 2.44 17.56 -19.90
CA TYR A 154 1.87 18.52 -18.94
C TYR A 154 2.34 18.30 -17.50
N ARG A 155 3.26 17.37 -17.24
CA ARG A 155 3.86 17.19 -15.90
C ARG A 155 4.71 18.41 -15.54
N TRP A 156 4.80 18.72 -14.25
CA TRP A 156 5.68 19.76 -13.68
C TRP A 156 6.61 19.17 -12.64
#